data_f1867e0712067ed597fa2d5f1b06da3f
#
_entry.id   f1867e0712067ed597fa2d5f1b06da3f
#
_cell.length_a   1.000
_cell.length_b   1.000
_cell.length_c   1.000
_cell.angle_alpha   90.00
_cell.angle_beta   90.00
_cell.angle_gamma   90.00
#
_symmetry.space_group_name_H-M   'P 1'
#
loop_
_entity.id
_entity.type
_entity.pdbx_description
1 polymer ?
#
loop_
_entity_poly.entity_id
_entity_poly.type
_entity_poly.pdbx_seq_one_letter_code
_entity_poly.pdbx_strand_id
1 'polypeptide(L)'
;MLIEEPPRERAENDTAILVPVHDLVLPPGRICRLHVGNLAGASDGAALSDAGITSSLNVSLNVDVGPLPLPDGTHMRRAKVGLIDGAGNTPAHLAAAVLALEGLVTQASPGKPHYPAHRAGHVLVHCRGGRSRSVIVLAIYLHLRAVGTFPTLDSAVSHIRRARGNSDIYPLPPMLDLARVVLASAGLPALLHG
;
A
#
# COMPACT_ATOMS: atom_id res chain seq x y z
N MET A 1 -26.29 11.55 -2.32
CA MET A 1 -26.75 10.35 -1.56
C MET A 1 -25.50 9.76 -0.90
N LEU A 2 -25.44 9.76 0.44
CA LEU A 2 -24.35 9.12 1.18
C LEU A 2 -24.58 7.60 1.07
N ILE A 3 -23.60 6.88 0.54
CA ILE A 3 -23.61 5.42 0.54
C ILE A 3 -23.22 4.98 1.95
N GLU A 4 -24.13 4.37 2.68
CA GLU A 4 -23.82 3.80 3.99
C GLU A 4 -22.93 2.56 3.82
N GLU A 5 -21.86 2.50 4.61
CA GLU A 5 -21.03 1.30 4.68
C GLU A 5 -21.83 0.15 5.30
N PRO A 6 -21.77 -1.07 4.73
CA PRO A 6 -22.37 -2.24 5.34
C PRO A 6 -21.88 -2.43 6.79
N PRO A 7 -22.70 -2.93 7.72
CA PRO A 7 -22.34 -3.08 9.13
C PRO A 7 -21.05 -3.86 9.36
N ARG A 8 -20.83 -4.94 8.58
CA ARG A 8 -19.59 -5.73 8.64
C ARG A 8 -18.37 -4.90 8.28
N GLU A 9 -18.44 -4.08 7.24
CA GLU A 9 -17.32 -3.23 6.80
C GLU A 9 -17.03 -2.13 7.81
N ARG A 10 -18.06 -1.61 8.47
CA ARG A 10 -17.94 -0.62 9.55
C ARG A 10 -17.19 -1.22 10.75
N ALA A 11 -17.57 -2.41 11.20
CA ALA A 11 -16.88 -3.12 12.28
C ALA A 11 -15.42 -3.45 11.95
N GLU A 12 -15.13 -3.86 10.71
CA GLU A 12 -13.76 -4.11 10.25
C GLU A 12 -12.91 -2.83 10.21
N ASN A 13 -13.48 -1.64 9.98
CA ASN A 13 -12.71 -0.41 9.95
C ASN A 13 -12.12 -0.02 11.31
N ASP A 14 -12.74 -0.45 12.41
CA ASP A 14 -12.32 -0.17 13.79
C ASP A 14 -11.34 -1.22 14.34
N THR A 15 -11.15 -2.32 13.63
CA THR A 15 -10.20 -3.39 14.00
C THR A 15 -8.91 -3.25 13.20
N ALA A 16 -7.76 -3.34 13.86
CA ALA A 16 -6.46 -3.27 13.17
C ALA A 16 -6.30 -4.43 12.17
N ILE A 17 -6.08 -4.09 10.91
CA ILE A 17 -5.87 -5.06 9.82
C ILE A 17 -4.53 -4.79 9.18
N LEU A 18 -3.62 -5.77 9.28
CA LEU A 18 -2.28 -5.79 8.70
C LEU A 18 -2.07 -7.17 8.08
N VAL A 19 -2.30 -7.28 6.78
CA VAL A 19 -2.24 -8.57 6.07
C VAL A 19 -1.01 -8.64 5.19
N PRO A 20 -0.08 -9.59 5.40
CA PRO A 20 1.05 -9.79 4.52
C PRO A 20 0.57 -10.28 3.14
N VAL A 21 1.14 -9.73 2.07
CA VAL A 21 0.76 -10.08 0.70
C VAL A 21 1.90 -10.64 -0.13
N HIS A 22 3.12 -10.16 0.04
CA HIS A 22 4.27 -10.66 -0.73
C HIS A 22 5.60 -10.24 -0.13
N ASP A 23 6.62 -11.09 -0.28
CA ASP A 23 8.00 -10.82 0.11
C ASP A 23 8.81 -10.45 -1.13
N LEU A 24 9.40 -9.26 -1.10
CA LEU A 24 10.36 -8.80 -2.10
C LEU A 24 11.78 -9.04 -1.60
N VAL A 25 12.62 -9.64 -2.44
CA VAL A 25 14.05 -9.75 -2.21
C VAL A 25 14.75 -8.55 -2.85
N LEU A 26 15.32 -7.69 -2.04
CA LEU A 26 16.01 -6.48 -2.46
C LEU A 26 17.53 -6.63 -2.27
N PRO A 27 18.37 -5.99 -3.10
CA PRO A 27 19.82 -6.00 -2.88
C PRO A 27 20.20 -5.45 -1.48
N PRO A 28 21.22 -6.02 -0.83
CA PRO A 28 22.01 -7.22 -1.11
C PRO A 28 21.43 -8.52 -0.53
N GLY A 29 20.11 -8.73 -0.57
CA GLY A 29 19.40 -9.90 -0.03
C GLY A 29 18.42 -9.56 1.10
N ARG A 30 18.10 -8.28 1.30
CA ARG A 30 17.10 -7.83 2.28
C ARG A 30 15.70 -8.24 1.87
N ILE A 31 14.96 -8.86 2.78
CA ILE A 31 13.54 -9.15 2.56
C ILE A 31 12.71 -7.94 3.00
N CYS A 32 11.88 -7.44 2.09
CA CYS A 32 10.88 -6.43 2.36
C CYS A 32 9.49 -7.03 2.11
N ARG A 33 8.73 -7.27 3.18
CA ARG A 33 7.35 -7.75 3.07
C ARG A 33 6.40 -6.61 2.85
N LEU A 34 5.54 -6.76 1.85
CA LEU A 34 4.44 -5.85 1.58
C LEU A 34 3.20 -6.31 2.35
N HIS A 35 2.52 -5.34 2.95
CA HIS A 35 1.27 -5.56 3.67
C HIS A 35 0.15 -4.69 3.07
N VAL A 36 -1.06 -5.22 3.05
CA VAL A 36 -2.28 -4.43 2.86
C VAL A 36 -2.96 -4.25 4.22
N GLY A 37 -3.49 -3.04 4.47
CA GLY A 37 -4.19 -2.79 5.73
C GLY A 37 -5.16 -1.62 5.68
N ASN A 38 -5.77 -1.36 6.84
CA ASN A 38 -6.72 -0.29 7.06
C ASN A 38 -6.15 0.84 7.92
N LEU A 39 -6.97 1.86 8.17
CA LEU A 39 -6.60 3.02 8.99
C LEU A 39 -6.27 2.61 10.44
N ALA A 40 -7.08 1.72 11.03
CA ALA A 40 -6.86 1.25 12.40
C ALA A 40 -5.50 0.57 12.53
N GLY A 41 -5.15 -0.36 11.61
CA GLY A 41 -3.83 -1.00 11.59
C GLY A 41 -2.68 -0.01 11.37
N ALA A 42 -2.87 0.98 10.48
CA ALA A 42 -1.87 2.02 10.24
C ALA A 42 -1.65 2.95 11.44
N SER A 43 -2.56 2.97 12.41
CA SER A 43 -2.50 3.81 13.61
C SER A 43 -2.03 3.04 14.85
N ASP A 44 -1.90 1.73 14.77
CA ASP A 44 -1.49 0.86 15.88
C ASP A 44 0.02 0.61 15.86
N GLY A 45 0.76 1.39 16.64
CA GLY A 45 2.22 1.30 16.71
C GLY A 45 2.75 -0.04 17.21
N ALA A 46 2.04 -0.70 18.12
CA ALA A 46 2.41 -2.02 18.64
C ALA A 46 2.24 -3.08 17.55
N ALA A 47 1.07 -3.16 16.93
CA ALA A 47 0.80 -4.10 15.85
C ALA A 47 1.75 -3.92 14.64
N LEU A 48 2.07 -2.66 14.28
CA LEU A 48 3.03 -2.35 13.24
C LEU A 48 4.44 -2.84 13.59
N SER A 49 4.87 -2.63 14.84
CA SER A 49 6.17 -3.08 15.32
C SER A 49 6.27 -4.60 15.33
N ASP A 50 5.25 -5.30 15.83
CA ASP A 50 5.18 -6.76 15.88
C ASP A 50 5.21 -7.38 14.49
N ALA A 51 4.58 -6.72 13.51
CA ALA A 51 4.64 -7.11 12.10
C ALA A 51 5.95 -6.70 11.39
N GLY A 52 6.88 -6.03 12.07
CA GLY A 52 8.13 -5.52 11.48
C GLY A 52 7.92 -4.42 10.45
N ILE A 53 6.77 -3.75 10.46
CA ILE A 53 6.43 -2.67 9.52
C ILE A 53 7.04 -1.37 10.03
N THR A 54 7.87 -0.75 9.20
CA THR A 54 8.58 0.50 9.53
C THR A 54 8.30 1.64 8.57
N SER A 55 7.57 1.33 7.50
CA SER A 55 7.15 2.33 6.51
C SER A 55 5.70 2.12 6.11
N SER A 56 4.95 3.19 5.84
CA SER A 56 3.58 3.10 5.37
C SER A 56 3.27 4.11 4.27
N LEU A 57 2.46 3.68 3.31
CA LEU A 57 1.87 4.50 2.27
C LEU A 57 0.36 4.62 2.50
N ASN A 58 -0.09 5.82 2.83
CA ASN A 58 -1.50 6.17 2.87
C ASN A 58 -1.97 6.55 1.46
N VAL A 59 -2.85 5.75 0.88
CA VAL A 59 -3.42 6.02 -0.46
C VAL A 59 -4.86 6.53 -0.39
N SER A 60 -5.22 7.17 0.70
CA SER A 60 -6.59 7.68 0.91
C SER A 60 -6.60 9.20 0.99
N LEU A 61 -7.44 9.83 0.15
CA LEU A 61 -7.61 11.28 0.20
C LEU A 61 -8.23 11.76 1.52
N ASN A 62 -9.16 10.97 2.04
CA ASN A 62 -10.08 11.35 3.13
C ASN A 62 -9.65 10.90 4.53
N VAL A 63 -8.46 10.34 4.71
CA VAL A 63 -7.93 10.00 6.03
C VAL A 63 -6.48 10.45 6.17
N ASP A 64 -6.11 10.84 7.39
CA ASP A 64 -4.74 11.19 7.75
C ASP A 64 -4.28 10.37 8.96
N VAL A 65 -3.00 10.07 8.96
CA VAL A 65 -2.31 9.46 10.10
C VAL A 65 -1.11 10.33 10.44
N GLY A 66 -1.07 10.79 11.68
CA GLY A 66 0.01 11.63 12.19
C GLY A 66 1.35 10.90 12.31
N PRO A 67 2.39 11.60 12.74
CA PRO A 67 3.66 10.98 13.13
C PRO A 67 3.42 9.86 14.15
N LEU A 68 4.12 8.76 14.02
CA LEU A 68 3.99 7.61 14.91
C LEU A 68 5.40 7.13 15.34
N PRO A 69 5.79 7.37 16.61
CA PRO A 69 6.96 6.69 17.16
C PRO A 69 6.65 5.21 17.34
N LEU A 70 7.64 4.37 17.04
CA LEU A 70 7.57 2.93 17.30
C LEU A 70 8.09 2.63 18.70
N PRO A 71 7.71 1.47 19.30
CA PRO A 71 8.15 1.11 20.65
C PRO A 71 9.68 1.04 20.83
N ASP A 72 10.43 0.81 19.77
CA ASP A 72 11.90 0.77 19.77
C ASP A 72 12.57 2.16 19.68
N GLY A 73 11.79 3.23 19.72
CA GLY A 73 12.27 4.62 19.63
C GLY A 73 12.55 5.10 18.21
N THR A 74 12.38 4.26 17.20
CA THR A 74 12.44 4.70 15.79
C THR A 74 11.09 5.33 15.38
N HIS A 75 11.07 5.95 14.20
CA HIS A 75 9.88 6.59 13.68
C HIS A 75 9.38 5.83 12.44
N MET A 76 8.06 5.64 12.38
CA MET A 76 7.39 5.16 11.18
C MET A 76 7.64 6.14 10.04
N ARG A 77 8.24 5.67 8.93
CA ARG A 77 8.35 6.48 7.71
C ARG A 77 7.01 6.45 6.98
N ARG A 78 6.42 7.62 6.78
CA ARG A 78 5.09 7.76 6.20
C ARG A 78 5.12 8.57 4.91
N ALA A 79 4.39 8.10 3.90
CA ALA A 79 4.07 8.85 2.69
C ALA A 79 2.56 8.85 2.50
N LYS A 80 2.04 9.88 1.82
CA LYS A 80 0.62 9.99 1.45
C LYS A 80 0.51 10.38 -0.01
N VAL A 81 -0.31 9.62 -0.75
CA VAL A 81 -0.80 9.98 -2.10
C VAL A 81 -2.31 9.76 -2.11
N GLY A 82 -3.06 10.83 -1.99
CA GLY A 82 -4.51 10.78 -1.79
C GLY A 82 -5.25 10.36 -3.06
N LEU A 83 -5.85 9.17 -3.05
CA LEU A 83 -6.76 8.67 -4.07
C LEU A 83 -8.21 8.74 -3.60
N ILE A 84 -9.12 9.08 -4.51
CA ILE A 84 -10.57 8.93 -4.34
C ILE A 84 -10.93 7.45 -4.48
N ASP A 85 -11.83 6.93 -3.67
CA ASP A 85 -12.32 5.55 -3.81
C ASP A 85 -13.40 5.48 -4.89
N GLY A 86 -13.00 5.18 -6.10
CA GLY A 86 -13.86 5.18 -7.28
C GLY A 86 -13.37 6.13 -8.38
N ALA A 87 -14.32 6.74 -9.09
CA ALA A 87 -14.04 7.70 -10.16
C ALA A 87 -13.44 9.01 -9.63
N GLY A 88 -12.79 9.78 -10.50
CA GLY A 88 -12.23 11.10 -10.20
C GLY A 88 -10.70 11.14 -10.04
N ASN A 89 -10.02 9.99 -10.10
CA ASN A 89 -8.56 9.95 -10.18
C ASN A 89 -8.11 9.99 -11.66
N THR A 90 -6.94 10.59 -11.89
CA THR A 90 -6.25 10.50 -13.17
C THR A 90 -5.17 9.42 -13.17
N PRO A 91 -4.65 8.98 -14.32
CA PRO A 91 -3.51 8.07 -14.38
C PRO A 91 -2.30 8.55 -13.58
N ALA A 92 -2.04 9.88 -13.57
CA ALA A 92 -0.94 10.48 -12.82
C ALA A 92 -1.09 10.28 -11.30
N HIS A 93 -2.29 10.39 -10.74
CA HIS A 93 -2.54 10.14 -9.31
C HIS A 93 -2.20 8.69 -8.93
N LEU A 94 -2.63 7.72 -9.76
CA LEU A 94 -2.37 6.31 -9.47
C LEU A 94 -0.90 5.94 -9.69
N ALA A 95 -0.28 6.46 -10.75
CA ALA A 95 1.16 6.28 -11.01
C ALA A 95 2.01 6.86 -9.85
N ALA A 96 1.67 8.06 -9.37
CA ALA A 96 2.35 8.67 -8.23
C ALA A 96 2.29 7.79 -6.97
N ALA A 97 1.15 7.13 -6.70
CA ALA A 97 1.03 6.22 -5.56
C ALA A 97 1.93 4.98 -5.72
N VAL A 98 2.04 4.42 -6.93
CA VAL A 98 2.92 3.28 -7.21
C VAL A 98 4.40 3.68 -7.07
N LEU A 99 4.79 4.86 -7.58
CA LEU A 99 6.16 5.37 -7.45
C LEU A 99 6.51 5.74 -6.01
N ALA A 100 5.57 6.26 -5.23
CA ALA A 100 5.77 6.49 -3.81
C ALA A 100 6.00 5.18 -3.04
N LEU A 101 5.30 4.09 -3.42
CA LEU A 101 5.55 2.77 -2.87
C LEU A 101 6.96 2.29 -3.20
N GLU A 102 7.42 2.42 -4.44
CA GLU A 102 8.79 2.08 -4.84
C GLU A 102 9.81 2.85 -4.00
N GLY A 103 9.61 4.15 -3.80
CA GLY A 103 10.48 4.96 -2.94
C GLY A 103 10.53 4.45 -1.49
N LEU A 104 9.41 4.02 -0.92
CA LEU A 104 9.38 3.44 0.44
C LEU A 104 10.08 2.07 0.52
N VAL A 105 9.99 1.27 -0.53
CA VAL A 105 10.60 -0.07 -0.60
C VAL A 105 12.11 0.01 -0.78
N THR A 106 12.59 0.87 -1.65
CA THR A 106 13.99 0.88 -2.12
C THR A 106 14.89 1.88 -1.41
N GLN A 107 14.34 3.03 -0.98
CA GLN A 107 15.13 4.09 -0.37
C GLN A 107 15.60 3.72 1.04
N ALA A 108 16.91 3.79 1.27
CA ALA A 108 17.49 3.63 2.59
C ALA A 108 17.69 4.99 3.27
N SER A 109 17.50 5.04 4.60
CA SER A 109 17.88 6.23 5.40
C SER A 109 19.40 6.35 5.48
N PRO A 110 19.97 7.54 5.23
CA PRO A 110 21.44 7.72 5.29
C PRO A 110 21.99 7.82 6.72
N GLY A 111 21.12 7.75 7.75
CA GLY A 111 21.56 7.85 9.16
C GLY A 111 22.13 9.21 9.55
N LYS A 112 21.76 10.31 8.89
CA LYS A 112 22.23 11.67 9.23
C LYS A 112 21.60 12.15 10.53
N PRO A 113 22.35 12.93 11.38
CA PRO A 113 21.88 13.35 12.70
C PRO A 113 20.55 14.16 12.70
N HIS A 114 20.26 14.86 11.60
CA HIS A 114 19.03 15.66 11.46
C HIS A 114 17.85 14.90 10.84
N TYR A 115 18.02 13.62 10.52
CA TYR A 115 16.93 12.78 10.05
C TYR A 115 16.33 12.03 11.24
N PRO A 116 15.01 11.84 11.27
CA PRO A 116 14.38 10.98 12.27
C PRO A 116 15.00 9.58 12.23
N ALA A 117 15.19 8.98 13.40
CA ALA A 117 15.66 7.60 13.48
C ALA A 117 14.66 6.68 12.76
N HIS A 118 15.16 5.95 11.78
CA HIS A 118 14.38 5.00 10.98
C HIS A 118 15.18 3.75 10.72
N ARG A 119 14.56 2.59 10.82
CA ARG A 119 15.15 1.30 10.42
C ARG A 119 14.47 0.73 9.19
N ALA A 120 15.22 0.06 8.35
CA ALA A 120 14.66 -0.68 7.22
C ALA A 120 13.82 -1.86 7.74
N GLY A 121 12.64 -2.05 7.17
CA GLY A 121 11.70 -3.11 7.55
C GLY A 121 10.68 -3.36 6.45
N HIS A 122 9.48 -3.73 6.85
CA HIS A 122 8.36 -4.03 5.97
C HIS A 122 7.55 -2.77 5.65
N VAL A 123 6.74 -2.83 4.60
CA VAL A 123 5.94 -1.70 4.12
C VAL A 123 4.45 -2.03 4.15
N LEU A 124 3.66 -1.13 4.74
CA LEU A 124 2.22 -1.16 4.73
C LEU A 124 1.67 -0.22 3.65
N VAL A 125 0.78 -0.71 2.80
CA VAL A 125 -0.06 0.13 1.95
C VAL A 125 -1.48 0.09 2.49
N HIS A 126 -2.02 1.25 2.86
CA HIS A 126 -3.33 1.31 3.46
C HIS A 126 -4.19 2.42 2.86
N CYS A 127 -5.49 2.26 2.98
CA CYS A 127 -6.49 3.30 2.81
C CYS A 127 -7.40 3.31 4.05
N ARG A 128 -8.66 3.71 3.97
CA ARG A 128 -9.57 3.64 5.11
C ARG A 128 -9.84 2.19 5.51
N GLY A 129 -10.33 1.36 4.59
CA GLY A 129 -10.74 -0.03 4.86
C GLY A 129 -9.78 -1.12 4.37
N GLY A 130 -8.73 -0.77 3.61
CA GLY A 130 -7.81 -1.76 3.04
C GLY A 130 -8.42 -2.67 1.97
N ARG A 131 -9.44 -2.19 1.23
CA ARG A 131 -10.23 -3.03 0.31
C ARG A 131 -10.07 -2.69 -1.17
N SER A 132 -9.98 -1.42 -1.54
CA SER A 132 -9.98 -0.98 -2.94
C SER A 132 -8.68 -0.25 -3.33
N ARG A 133 -8.48 1.00 -2.90
CA ARG A 133 -7.32 1.85 -3.27
C ARG A 133 -5.97 1.21 -2.95
N SER A 134 -5.78 0.69 -1.75
CA SER A 134 -4.55 0.00 -1.34
C SER A 134 -4.31 -1.29 -2.12
N VAL A 135 -5.39 -2.02 -2.42
CA VAL A 135 -5.31 -3.26 -3.21
C VAL A 135 -4.84 -2.97 -4.63
N ILE A 136 -5.41 -1.93 -5.29
CA ILE A 136 -5.04 -1.64 -6.67
C ILE A 136 -3.61 -1.13 -6.80
N VAL A 137 -3.14 -0.28 -5.88
CA VAL A 137 -1.75 0.20 -5.86
C VAL A 137 -0.77 -0.97 -5.68
N LEU A 138 -1.03 -1.86 -4.72
CA LEU A 138 -0.24 -3.07 -4.50
C LEU A 138 -0.28 -4.00 -5.72
N ALA A 139 -1.45 -4.19 -6.34
CA ALA A 139 -1.59 -5.09 -7.49
C ALA A 139 -0.78 -4.62 -8.71
N ILE A 140 -0.81 -3.32 -9.02
CA ILE A 140 0.04 -2.75 -10.08
C ILE A 140 1.51 -2.96 -9.72
N TYR A 141 1.89 -2.64 -8.50
CA TYR A 141 3.27 -2.76 -8.05
C TYR A 141 3.77 -4.21 -8.13
N LEU A 142 3.00 -5.18 -7.63
CA LEU A 142 3.35 -6.60 -7.69
C LEU A 142 3.45 -7.12 -9.14
N HIS A 143 2.50 -6.72 -10.01
CA HIS A 143 2.54 -7.09 -11.41
C HIS A 143 3.82 -6.57 -12.09
N LEU A 144 4.27 -5.36 -11.77
CA LEU A 144 5.47 -4.78 -12.38
C LEU A 144 6.78 -5.30 -11.75
N ARG A 145 6.83 -5.53 -10.43
CA ARG A 145 8.07 -5.91 -9.72
C ARG A 145 8.27 -7.40 -9.54
N ALA A 146 7.21 -8.19 -9.64
CA ALA A 146 7.22 -9.64 -9.43
C ALA A 146 6.44 -10.36 -10.56
N VAL A 147 6.71 -9.96 -11.81
CA VAL A 147 5.99 -10.45 -13.01
C VAL A 147 6.01 -11.97 -13.15
N GLY A 148 7.10 -12.63 -12.73
CA GLY A 148 7.19 -14.09 -12.72
C GLY A 148 6.15 -14.77 -11.79
N THR A 149 5.74 -14.08 -10.71
CA THR A 149 4.71 -14.56 -9.79
C THR A 149 3.32 -14.02 -10.15
N PHE A 150 3.27 -12.77 -10.62
CA PHE A 150 2.03 -12.05 -10.95
C PHE A 150 2.06 -11.59 -12.42
N PRO A 151 1.87 -12.52 -13.39
CA PRO A 151 2.01 -12.20 -14.82
C PRO A 151 0.94 -11.25 -15.35
N THR A 152 -0.16 -11.05 -14.61
CA THR A 152 -1.24 -10.13 -14.98
C THR A 152 -1.69 -9.30 -13.78
N LEU A 153 -2.29 -8.14 -14.04
CA LEU A 153 -2.94 -7.34 -13.01
C LEU A 153 -3.99 -8.17 -12.25
N ASP A 154 -4.80 -8.94 -12.97
CA ASP A 154 -5.88 -9.73 -12.40
C ASP A 154 -5.35 -10.85 -11.48
N SER A 155 -4.19 -11.44 -11.78
CA SER A 155 -3.54 -12.42 -10.88
C SER A 155 -3.10 -11.76 -9.57
N ALA A 156 -2.52 -10.56 -9.64
CA ALA A 156 -2.11 -9.80 -8.46
C ALA A 156 -3.32 -9.35 -7.61
N VAL A 157 -4.37 -8.82 -8.26
CA VAL A 157 -5.62 -8.44 -7.60
C VAL A 157 -6.24 -9.64 -6.88
N SER A 158 -6.36 -10.77 -7.56
CA SER A 158 -6.96 -12.00 -7.01
C SER A 158 -6.17 -12.53 -5.82
N HIS A 159 -4.83 -12.43 -5.86
CA HIS A 159 -3.96 -12.82 -4.76
C HIS A 159 -4.20 -11.96 -3.52
N ILE A 160 -4.15 -10.62 -3.66
CA ILE A 160 -4.33 -9.70 -2.55
C ILE A 160 -5.76 -9.79 -1.99
N ARG A 161 -6.76 -9.91 -2.86
CA ARG A 161 -8.17 -10.08 -2.49
C ARG A 161 -8.36 -11.30 -1.59
N ARG A 162 -7.80 -12.46 -1.96
CA ARG A 162 -7.85 -13.69 -1.15
C ARG A 162 -7.14 -13.52 0.19
N ALA A 163 -5.93 -12.97 0.18
CA ALA A 163 -5.16 -12.74 1.41
C ALA A 163 -5.92 -11.84 2.39
N ARG A 164 -6.55 -10.77 1.88
CA ARG A 164 -7.31 -9.81 2.69
C ARG A 164 -8.71 -10.32 3.10
N GLY A 165 -9.23 -11.34 2.44
CA GLY A 165 -10.61 -11.80 2.64
C GLY A 165 -11.66 -10.84 2.09
N ASN A 166 -11.33 -10.10 1.03
CA ASN A 166 -12.24 -9.16 0.39
C ASN A 166 -13.28 -9.87 -0.49
N SER A 167 -14.47 -9.27 -0.59
CA SER A 167 -15.47 -9.67 -1.58
C SER A 167 -15.06 -9.29 -3.00
N ASP A 168 -15.73 -9.87 -3.98
CA ASP A 168 -15.43 -9.68 -5.42
C ASP A 168 -15.82 -8.29 -5.95
N ILE A 169 -16.55 -7.50 -5.19
CA ILE A 169 -16.86 -6.11 -5.56
C ILE A 169 -15.64 -5.18 -5.44
N TYR A 170 -14.58 -5.60 -4.74
CA TYR A 170 -13.37 -4.81 -4.56
C TYR A 170 -12.17 -5.39 -5.33
N PRO A 171 -11.25 -4.55 -5.87
CA PRO A 171 -11.34 -3.09 -5.97
C PRO A 171 -12.54 -2.63 -6.80
N LEU A 172 -13.03 -1.40 -6.55
CA LEU A 172 -14.15 -0.85 -7.31
C LEU A 172 -13.82 -0.75 -8.81
N PRO A 173 -14.79 -1.00 -9.71
CA PRO A 173 -14.55 -1.02 -11.16
C PRO A 173 -13.78 0.20 -11.72
N PRO A 174 -14.09 1.46 -11.35
CA PRO A 174 -13.33 2.61 -11.84
C PRO A 174 -11.84 2.57 -11.47
N MET A 175 -11.47 1.94 -10.35
CA MET A 175 -10.07 1.77 -9.95
C MET A 175 -9.36 0.71 -10.79
N LEU A 176 -10.06 -0.37 -11.16
CA LEU A 176 -9.53 -1.41 -12.05
C LEU A 176 -9.31 -0.86 -13.47
N ASP A 177 -10.28 -0.09 -13.99
CA ASP A 177 -10.17 0.51 -15.31
C ASP A 177 -9.01 1.52 -15.39
N LEU A 178 -8.87 2.36 -14.36
CA LEU A 178 -7.76 3.28 -14.25
C LEU A 178 -6.40 2.55 -14.18
N ALA A 179 -6.32 1.42 -13.48
CA ALA A 179 -5.10 0.62 -13.41
C ALA A 179 -4.70 0.07 -14.79
N ARG A 180 -5.67 -0.39 -15.59
CA ARG A 180 -5.41 -0.84 -16.97
C ARG A 180 -4.87 0.27 -17.85
N VAL A 181 -5.42 1.49 -17.71
CA VAL A 181 -4.92 2.68 -18.42
C VAL A 181 -3.48 3.01 -18.02
N VAL A 182 -3.17 2.98 -16.72
CA VAL A 182 -1.80 3.24 -16.21
C VAL A 182 -0.82 2.20 -16.72
N LEU A 183 -1.18 0.91 -16.72
CA LEU A 183 -0.30 -0.16 -17.21
C LEU A 183 -0.10 -0.12 -18.73
N ALA A 184 -1.08 0.34 -19.49
CA ALA A 184 -0.95 0.53 -20.93
C ALA A 184 0.00 1.68 -21.30
N SER A 185 0.30 2.59 -20.37
CA SER A 185 1.26 3.68 -20.58
C SER A 185 2.69 3.17 -20.37
N ALA A 186 3.61 3.48 -21.31
CA ALA A 186 4.99 3.00 -21.23
C ALA A 186 5.82 3.66 -20.10
N GLY A 187 5.35 4.73 -19.49
CA GLY A 187 6.13 5.54 -18.55
C GLY A 187 6.37 4.86 -17.18
N LEU A 188 5.36 4.27 -16.60
CA LEU A 188 5.46 3.68 -15.26
C LEU A 188 6.38 2.45 -15.20
N PRO A 189 6.28 1.46 -16.12
CA PRO A 189 7.21 0.33 -16.14
C PRO A 189 8.67 0.74 -16.28
N ALA A 190 8.96 1.72 -17.13
CA ALA A 190 10.33 2.20 -17.34
C ALA A 190 10.96 2.79 -16.07
N LEU A 191 10.17 3.48 -15.24
CA LEU A 191 10.65 4.07 -13.99
C LEU A 191 10.87 3.05 -12.86
N LEU A 192 10.26 1.88 -12.95
CA LEU A 192 10.41 0.81 -11.93
C LEU A 192 11.54 -0.17 -12.27
N HIS A 193 11.99 -0.23 -13.51
CA HIS A 193 13.02 -1.18 -13.97
C HIS A 193 14.35 -0.48 -14.32
N GLY A 194 14.44 0.83 -14.11
CA GLY A 194 15.65 1.66 -14.38
C GLY A 194 16.80 1.44 -13.40
#